data_144155ed96c88547920641b1b8ae90fb
#
_entry.id   144155ed96c88547920641b1b8ae90fb
#
_cell.length_a   1.000
_cell.length_b   1.000
_cell.length_c   1.000
_cell.angle_alpha   90.00
_cell.angle_beta   90.00
_cell.angle_gamma   90.00
#
_symmetry.space_group_name_H-M   'P 1'
#
loop_
_entity.id
_entity.type
_entity.pdbx_description
1 polymer ?
#
loop_
_entity_poly.entity_id
_entity_poly.type
_entity_poly.pdbx_seq_one_letter_code
_entity_poly.pdbx_strand_id
1 'polypeptide(L)'
;MIVLPGIEVVYERFIDDYSSWGINGFINFDFDGSQAYRFENFEISPFYRFYFSRKKTPNMGFFVQPFISLTQGEYGTYRYDYNDDFYDYDYFEENFFGLAAGALIGRKWVNQKNYVFEISAGVGRLIAKEDEHNYYSDSTAYPRINFAMGKRF
;
A
#
# COMPACT_ATOMS: atom_id res chain seq x y z
N MET A 1 -18.14 0.94 -15.17
CA MET A 1 -16.72 0.83 -15.59
C MET A 1 -15.90 0.91 -14.32
N ILE A 2 -15.18 -0.15 -13.96
CA ILE A 2 -14.29 -0.13 -12.79
C ILE A 2 -12.97 0.42 -13.30
N VAL A 3 -12.63 1.63 -12.91
CA VAL A 3 -11.30 2.20 -13.14
C VAL A 3 -10.43 1.75 -11.97
N LEU A 4 -9.44 0.91 -12.22
CA LEU A 4 -8.44 0.57 -11.21
C LEU A 4 -7.40 1.70 -11.22
N PRO A 5 -7.23 2.44 -10.13
CA PRO A 5 -6.31 3.58 -10.10
C PRO A 5 -4.85 3.16 -10.14
N GLY A 6 -4.53 1.88 -9.95
CA GLY A 6 -3.16 1.41 -9.96
C GLY A 6 -3.01 -0.09 -10.18
N ILE A 7 -1.79 -0.51 -10.43
CA ILE A 7 -1.38 -1.92 -10.55
C ILE A 7 -0.47 -2.29 -9.38
N GLU A 8 -0.78 -3.45 -8.77
CA GLU A 8 0.04 -4.06 -7.73
C GLU A 8 0.63 -5.37 -8.25
N VAL A 9 1.95 -5.55 -8.13
CA VAL A 9 2.68 -6.76 -8.50
C VAL A 9 3.29 -7.36 -7.26
N VAL A 10 3.02 -8.64 -7.00
CA VAL A 10 3.49 -9.36 -5.81
C VAL A 10 4.39 -10.51 -6.21
N TYR A 11 5.61 -10.54 -5.68
CA TYR A 11 6.48 -11.70 -5.68
C TYR A 11 6.54 -12.30 -4.29
N GLU A 12 6.27 -13.60 -4.16
CA GLU A 12 6.27 -14.32 -2.89
C GLU A 12 7.06 -15.62 -3.00
N ARG A 13 7.92 -15.85 -2.01
CA ARG A 13 8.70 -17.07 -1.85
C ARG A 13 8.39 -17.75 -0.52
N PHE A 14 8.08 -19.03 -0.57
CA PHE A 14 7.78 -19.82 0.62
C PHE A 14 9.06 -20.23 1.34
N ILE A 15 9.02 -20.15 2.67
CA ILE A 15 10.10 -20.59 3.56
C ILE A 15 9.78 -22.00 4.07
N ASP A 16 8.55 -22.17 4.54
CA ASP A 16 7.99 -23.42 5.05
C ASP A 16 6.48 -23.49 4.76
N ASP A 17 5.79 -24.47 5.32
CA ASP A 17 4.34 -24.69 5.12
C ASP A 17 3.46 -23.56 5.68
N TYR A 18 4.01 -22.73 6.57
CA TYR A 18 3.27 -21.73 7.33
C TYR A 18 3.79 -20.30 7.15
N SER A 19 4.91 -20.13 6.45
CA SER A 19 5.53 -18.83 6.29
C SER A 19 6.07 -18.56 4.91
N SER A 20 6.08 -17.30 4.53
CA SER A 20 6.66 -16.81 3.29
C SER A 20 7.18 -15.38 3.49
N TRP A 21 8.03 -14.96 2.58
CA TRP A 21 8.44 -13.57 2.43
C TRP A 21 8.23 -13.14 0.98
N GLY A 22 8.16 -11.85 0.76
CA GLY A 22 8.01 -11.34 -0.58
C GLY A 22 8.22 -9.85 -0.68
N ILE A 23 8.00 -9.36 -1.88
CA ILE A 23 8.05 -7.94 -2.21
C ILE A 23 6.78 -7.60 -3.00
N ASN A 24 6.17 -6.51 -2.63
CA ASN A 24 5.07 -5.90 -3.34
C ASN A 24 5.55 -4.61 -3.99
N GLY A 25 5.22 -4.40 -5.26
CA GLY A 25 5.40 -3.15 -5.99
C GLY A 25 4.05 -2.60 -6.41
N PHE A 26 3.79 -1.33 -6.13
CA PHE A 26 2.56 -0.64 -6.51
C PHE A 26 2.89 0.61 -7.34
N ILE A 27 2.12 0.83 -8.39
CA ILE A 27 2.17 2.03 -9.24
C ILE A 27 0.74 2.53 -9.40
N ASN A 28 0.53 3.80 -9.06
CA ASN A 28 -0.71 4.51 -9.29
C ASN A 28 -0.69 5.18 -10.67
N PHE A 29 -1.81 5.14 -11.38
CA PHE A 29 -1.98 5.79 -12.70
C PHE A 29 -2.92 7.00 -12.62
N ASP A 30 -3.47 7.30 -11.45
CA ASP A 30 -4.33 8.47 -11.25
C ASP A 30 -3.47 9.68 -10.88
N PHE A 31 -2.99 10.37 -11.91
CA PHE A 31 -2.13 11.56 -11.76
C PHE A 31 -2.92 12.84 -11.39
N ASP A 32 -4.25 12.80 -11.41
CA ASP A 32 -5.09 13.98 -11.12
C ASP A 32 -5.51 14.12 -9.64
N GLY A 33 -5.16 13.16 -8.78
CA GLY A 33 -5.39 13.25 -7.32
C GLY A 33 -6.84 13.37 -6.85
N SER A 34 -7.79 13.48 -7.75
CA SER A 34 -9.19 13.84 -7.43
C SER A 34 -10.04 12.68 -6.91
N GLN A 35 -9.59 11.43 -7.08
CA GLN A 35 -10.28 10.22 -6.61
C GLN A 35 -9.32 9.14 -6.09
N ALA A 36 -8.10 9.51 -5.73
CA ALA A 36 -7.10 8.55 -5.31
C ALA A 36 -7.53 7.85 -4.02
N TYR A 37 -7.85 6.58 -4.15
CA TYR A 37 -7.99 5.63 -3.05
C TYR A 37 -6.69 5.56 -2.21
N ARG A 38 -5.55 5.89 -2.83
CA ARG A 38 -4.21 5.93 -2.25
C ARG A 38 -3.50 7.19 -2.75
N PHE A 39 -2.79 7.85 -1.88
CA PHE A 39 -1.99 9.07 -2.16
C PHE A 39 -0.54 8.74 -2.58
N GLU A 40 -0.18 7.45 -2.58
CA GLU A 40 1.12 7.01 -3.09
C GLU A 40 1.06 6.82 -4.59
N ASN A 41 2.01 7.41 -5.31
CA ASN A 41 2.22 7.20 -6.73
C ASN A 41 3.02 5.94 -7.00
N PHE A 42 3.97 5.65 -6.10
CA PHE A 42 4.83 4.49 -6.17
C PHE A 42 5.11 3.94 -4.77
N GLU A 43 5.12 2.60 -4.64
CA GLU A 43 5.47 1.92 -3.40
C GLU A 43 6.23 0.63 -3.67
N ILE A 44 7.27 0.38 -2.88
CA ILE A 44 7.93 -0.93 -2.75
C ILE A 44 7.79 -1.38 -1.30
N SER A 45 7.19 -2.56 -1.10
CA SER A 45 6.89 -3.11 0.22
C SER A 45 7.44 -4.54 0.35
N PRO A 46 8.61 -4.75 0.96
CA PRO A 46 8.97 -6.05 1.48
C PRO A 46 8.03 -6.45 2.62
N PHE A 47 7.68 -7.73 2.64
CA PHE A 47 6.76 -8.30 3.61
C PHE A 47 7.17 -9.69 4.07
N TYR A 48 6.62 -10.08 5.22
CA TYR A 48 6.62 -11.43 5.73
C TYR A 48 5.19 -11.91 5.96
N ARG A 49 4.88 -13.20 5.70
CA ARG A 49 3.55 -13.76 5.91
C ARG A 49 3.59 -14.95 6.85
N PHE A 50 2.59 -15.00 7.72
CA PHE A 50 2.29 -16.12 8.58
C PHE A 50 0.91 -16.68 8.20
N TYR A 51 0.87 -17.97 7.85
CA TYR A 51 -0.36 -18.67 7.49
C TYR A 51 -0.91 -19.47 8.67
N PHE A 52 -2.18 -19.31 8.97
CA PHE A 52 -2.83 -19.95 10.11
C PHE A 52 -3.67 -21.16 9.73
N SER A 53 -3.73 -21.52 8.47
CA SER A 53 -4.58 -22.59 7.98
C SER A 53 -3.88 -23.96 8.04
N ARG A 54 -4.43 -24.91 8.78
CA ARG A 54 -4.01 -26.31 8.82
C ARG A 54 -4.56 -27.13 7.64
N LYS A 55 -4.59 -26.59 6.44
CA LYS A 55 -5.08 -27.28 5.24
C LYS A 55 -3.97 -28.15 4.63
N LYS A 56 -4.39 -29.17 3.85
CA LYS A 56 -3.46 -30.08 3.13
C LYS A 56 -2.52 -29.35 2.14
N THR A 57 -2.89 -28.15 1.69
CA THR A 57 -2.06 -27.32 0.80
C THR A 57 -1.34 -26.26 1.62
N PRO A 58 0.01 -26.29 1.65
CA PRO A 58 0.80 -25.30 2.39
C PRO A 58 0.63 -23.89 1.81
N ASN A 59 0.84 -22.88 2.68
CA ASN A 59 0.79 -21.47 2.32
C ASN A 59 -0.52 -21.06 1.64
N MET A 60 -1.66 -21.51 2.20
CA MET A 60 -3.00 -21.23 1.76
C MET A 60 -3.92 -20.98 2.96
N GLY A 61 -4.95 -20.19 2.78
CA GLY A 61 -5.94 -19.86 3.82
C GLY A 61 -5.70 -18.48 4.42
N PHE A 62 -6.02 -18.32 5.68
CA PHE A 62 -5.85 -17.05 6.38
C PHE A 62 -4.38 -16.77 6.68
N PHE A 63 -3.97 -15.51 6.55
CA PHE A 63 -2.63 -15.03 6.85
C PHE A 63 -2.63 -13.66 7.52
N VAL A 64 -1.54 -13.37 8.22
CA VAL A 64 -1.14 -12.03 8.66
C VAL A 64 0.16 -11.68 7.95
N GLN A 65 0.25 -10.43 7.49
CA GLN A 65 1.37 -9.92 6.71
C GLN A 65 1.84 -8.58 7.28
N PRO A 66 2.82 -8.55 8.20
CA PRO A 66 3.57 -7.34 8.46
C PRO A 66 4.37 -6.94 7.23
N PHE A 67 4.51 -5.62 7.03
CA PHE A 67 5.28 -5.04 5.93
C PHE A 67 5.98 -3.76 6.38
N ILE A 68 7.03 -3.43 5.64
CA ILE A 68 7.67 -2.12 5.63
C ILE A 68 7.60 -1.63 4.20
N SER A 69 7.33 -0.35 3.96
CA SER A 69 7.28 0.20 2.60
C SER A 69 8.09 1.47 2.47
N LEU A 70 8.74 1.58 1.33
CA LEU A 70 9.25 2.83 0.79
C LEU A 70 8.18 3.35 -0.18
N THR A 71 7.73 4.58 0.04
CA THR A 71 6.63 5.16 -0.70
C THR A 71 7.00 6.55 -1.19
N GLN A 72 6.56 6.87 -2.39
CA GLN A 72 6.62 8.20 -2.97
C GLN A 72 5.21 8.59 -3.40
N GLY A 73 4.81 9.80 -3.08
CA GLY A 73 3.48 10.29 -3.43
C GLY A 73 3.44 11.81 -3.48
N GLU A 74 2.26 12.31 -3.76
CA GLU A 74 1.95 13.73 -3.83
C GLU A 74 0.77 14.00 -2.90
N TYR A 75 0.80 15.13 -2.21
CA TYR A 75 -0.36 15.60 -1.47
C TYR A 75 -0.56 17.08 -1.73
N GLY A 76 -1.83 17.43 -1.91
CA GLY A 76 -2.23 18.83 -2.08
C GLY A 76 -2.35 19.52 -0.73
N THR A 77 -1.69 20.67 -0.59
CA THR A 77 -1.85 21.53 0.58
C THR A 77 -2.33 22.91 0.15
N TYR A 78 -3.18 23.52 0.99
CA TYR A 78 -3.63 24.89 0.78
C TYR A 78 -2.82 25.82 1.68
N ARG A 79 -2.13 26.78 1.09
CA ARG A 79 -1.46 27.85 1.82
C ARG A 79 -2.39 29.03 2.01
N TYR A 80 -2.56 29.45 3.25
CA TYR A 80 -3.28 30.67 3.59
C TYR A 80 -2.26 31.79 3.71
N ASP A 81 -2.22 32.68 2.72
CA ASP A 81 -1.45 33.92 2.85
C ASP A 81 -2.37 35.02 3.34
N TYR A 82 -2.09 35.55 4.52
CA TYR A 82 -2.87 36.63 5.16
C TYR A 82 -2.28 37.96 4.74
N ASN A 83 -2.74 38.50 3.63
CA ASN A 83 -2.53 39.88 3.26
C ASN A 83 -3.85 40.64 3.39
N ASP A 84 -3.78 41.83 3.98
CA ASP A 84 -4.82 42.65 4.62
C ASP A 84 -6.15 42.86 3.86
N ASP A 85 -6.35 42.44 2.61
CA ASP A 85 -7.60 42.71 1.88
C ASP A 85 -8.07 41.61 0.90
N PHE A 86 -7.35 40.50 0.70
CA PHE A 86 -7.77 39.41 -0.20
C PHE A 86 -7.38 38.06 0.35
N TYR A 87 -8.34 37.13 0.36
CA TYR A 87 -8.09 35.68 0.59
C TYR A 87 -7.59 35.07 -0.72
N ASP A 88 -6.30 34.90 -0.86
CA ASP A 88 -5.74 34.12 -1.96
C ASP A 88 -5.50 32.70 -1.50
N TYR A 89 -6.08 31.74 -2.25
CA TYR A 89 -5.94 30.32 -1.99
C TYR A 89 -5.00 29.77 -3.05
N ASP A 90 -3.73 29.63 -2.71
CA ASP A 90 -2.78 28.95 -3.56
C ASP A 90 -2.78 27.45 -3.23
N TYR A 91 -3.05 26.65 -4.25
CA TYR A 91 -2.97 25.18 -4.18
C TYR A 91 -1.57 24.76 -4.61
N PHE A 92 -0.85 24.08 -3.73
CA PHE A 92 0.47 23.53 -4.00
C PHE A 92 0.42 22.02 -3.89
N GLU A 93 1.01 21.34 -4.88
CA GLU A 93 1.29 19.92 -4.83
C GLU A 93 2.70 19.73 -4.31
N GLU A 94 2.84 19.02 -3.20
CA GLU A 94 4.13 18.66 -2.62
C GLU A 94 4.41 17.17 -2.77
N ASN A 95 5.56 16.87 -3.32
CA ASN A 95 6.08 15.51 -3.38
C ASN A 95 6.64 15.11 -2.02
N PHE A 96 6.37 13.88 -1.61
CA PHE A 96 7.00 13.30 -0.44
C PHE A 96 7.64 11.96 -0.73
N PHE A 97 8.70 11.66 -0.01
CA PHE A 97 9.27 10.34 0.11
C PHE A 97 9.15 9.87 1.55
N GLY A 98 8.64 8.67 1.75
CA GLY A 98 8.31 8.20 3.09
C GLY A 98 8.67 6.73 3.33
N LEU A 99 8.93 6.45 4.60
CA LEU A 99 9.01 5.09 5.14
C LEU A 99 7.72 4.81 5.90
N ALA A 100 7.05 3.72 5.57
CA ALA A 100 5.86 3.28 6.29
C ALA A 100 6.04 1.86 6.82
N ALA A 101 5.27 1.51 7.84
CA ALA A 101 5.12 0.15 8.31
C ALA A 101 3.66 -0.15 8.59
N GLY A 102 3.29 -1.42 8.48
CA GLY A 102 1.91 -1.82 8.71
C GLY A 102 1.72 -3.32 8.78
N ALA A 103 0.46 -3.70 8.83
CA ALA A 103 0.08 -5.09 8.78
C ALA A 103 -1.24 -5.28 8.01
N LEU A 104 -1.32 -6.38 7.28
CA LEU A 104 -2.52 -6.84 6.59
C LEU A 104 -2.96 -8.18 7.18
N ILE A 105 -4.25 -8.41 7.15
CA ILE A 105 -4.85 -9.73 7.31
C ILE A 105 -5.51 -10.09 6.00
N GLY A 106 -5.44 -11.34 5.61
CA GLY A 106 -5.99 -11.77 4.33
C GLY A 106 -6.29 -13.24 4.25
N ARG A 107 -6.80 -13.61 3.10
CA ARG A 107 -7.06 -15.01 2.75
C ARG A 107 -6.61 -15.28 1.34
N LYS A 108 -5.88 -16.39 1.18
CA LYS A 108 -5.38 -16.92 -0.09
C LYS A 108 -6.08 -18.22 -0.44
N TRP A 109 -6.48 -18.36 -1.67
CA TRP A 109 -6.98 -19.59 -2.27
C TRP A 109 -6.07 -20.01 -3.41
N VAL A 110 -5.84 -21.31 -3.51
CA VAL A 110 -5.07 -21.91 -4.60
C VAL A 110 -5.93 -23.01 -5.20
N ASN A 111 -6.17 -22.97 -6.50
CA ASN A 111 -6.90 -24.01 -7.18
C ASN A 111 -5.98 -25.17 -7.62
N GLN A 112 -6.57 -26.25 -8.17
CA GLN A 112 -5.84 -27.44 -8.63
C GLN A 112 -4.84 -27.17 -9.77
N LYS A 113 -5.00 -26.05 -10.49
CA LYS A 113 -4.13 -25.61 -11.58
C LYS A 113 -3.07 -24.59 -11.13
N ASN A 114 -2.89 -24.44 -9.81
CA ASN A 114 -1.99 -23.47 -9.18
C ASN A 114 -2.31 -21.99 -9.44
N TYR A 115 -3.54 -21.66 -9.83
CA TYR A 115 -3.98 -20.27 -9.82
C TYR A 115 -4.26 -19.82 -8.39
N VAL A 116 -3.77 -18.66 -8.07
CA VAL A 116 -3.88 -17.99 -6.77
C VAL A 116 -4.90 -16.88 -6.85
N PHE A 117 -5.75 -16.81 -5.84
CA PHE A 117 -6.65 -15.68 -5.59
C PHE A 117 -6.44 -15.23 -4.15
N GLU A 118 -6.38 -13.93 -3.95
CA GLU A 118 -6.09 -13.37 -2.65
C GLU A 118 -6.90 -12.11 -2.43
N ILE A 119 -7.39 -11.94 -1.20
CA ILE A 119 -7.95 -10.70 -0.69
C ILE A 119 -7.30 -10.39 0.65
N SER A 120 -6.90 -9.16 0.85
CA SER A 120 -6.34 -8.70 2.11
C SER A 120 -6.76 -7.26 2.43
N ALA A 121 -6.80 -6.96 3.72
CA ALA A 121 -7.08 -5.64 4.24
C ALA A 121 -6.24 -5.37 5.48
N GLY A 122 -5.93 -4.11 5.73
CA GLY A 122 -5.20 -3.71 6.91
C GLY A 122 -4.89 -2.22 6.94
N VAL A 123 -3.85 -1.87 7.68
CA VAL A 123 -3.43 -0.49 7.88
C VAL A 123 -1.93 -0.36 7.73
N GLY A 124 -1.51 0.75 7.14
CA GLY A 124 -0.15 1.24 7.14
C GLY A 124 -0.07 2.56 7.88
N ARG A 125 1.12 2.91 8.35
CA ARG A 125 1.42 4.19 8.98
C ARG A 125 2.78 4.68 8.49
N LEU A 126 2.84 5.94 8.06
CA LEU A 126 4.09 6.62 7.81
C LEU A 126 4.86 6.79 9.11
N ILE A 127 6.11 6.30 9.13
CA ILE A 127 7.02 6.37 10.29
C ILE A 127 7.99 7.54 10.12
N ALA A 128 8.44 7.74 8.89
CA ALA A 128 9.34 8.84 8.52
C ALA A 128 8.90 9.39 7.17
N LYS A 129 8.94 10.70 7.04
CA LYS A 129 8.57 11.45 5.85
C LYS A 129 9.62 12.54 5.64
N GLU A 130 10.14 12.65 4.44
CA GLU A 130 11.01 13.73 4.03
C GLU A 130 10.20 14.68 3.13
N ASP A 131 9.95 15.87 3.64
CA ASP A 131 9.23 16.95 2.96
C ASP A 131 10.18 18.11 2.69
N GLU A 132 10.01 18.81 1.58
CA GLU A 132 10.79 20.03 1.28
C GLU A 132 10.53 21.17 2.27
N HIS A 133 9.40 21.15 2.96
CA HIS A 133 9.04 22.11 3.99
C HIS A 133 8.67 21.38 5.28
N ASN A 134 9.42 21.65 6.36
CA ASN A 134 9.26 21.08 7.70
C ASN A 134 7.90 21.43 8.36
N TYR A 135 6.79 21.03 7.77
CA TYR A 135 5.50 21.06 8.44
C TYR A 135 5.31 19.74 9.20
N TYR A 136 5.04 19.83 10.48
CA TYR A 136 4.63 18.73 11.34
C TYR A 136 3.42 18.02 10.73
N SER A 137 3.66 16.99 9.95
CA SER A 137 2.62 16.10 9.49
C SER A 137 2.35 15.10 10.59
N ASP A 138 1.17 15.20 11.18
CA ASP A 138 0.63 14.14 12.03
C ASP A 138 0.74 12.80 11.30
N SER A 139 1.23 11.81 12.01
CA SER A 139 1.48 10.47 11.50
C SER A 139 0.24 9.91 10.80
N THR A 140 0.26 9.94 9.49
CA THR A 140 -0.88 9.55 8.67
C THR A 140 -0.97 8.02 8.61
N ALA A 141 -2.01 7.47 9.26
CA ALA A 141 -2.41 6.09 9.09
C ALA A 141 -3.34 6.00 7.88
N TYR A 142 -3.14 4.99 7.04
CA TYR A 142 -3.95 4.77 5.85
C TYR A 142 -4.47 3.33 5.77
N PRO A 143 -5.73 3.13 5.33
CA PRO A 143 -6.26 1.82 5.07
C PRO A 143 -5.63 1.23 3.81
N ARG A 144 -5.46 -0.09 3.80
CA ARG A 144 -4.97 -0.84 2.65
C ARG A 144 -5.88 -2.02 2.37
N ILE A 145 -6.41 -2.10 1.16
CA ILE A 145 -7.25 -3.20 0.70
C ILE A 145 -6.67 -3.68 -0.62
N ASN A 146 -6.34 -4.97 -0.71
CA ASN A 146 -5.72 -5.55 -1.89
C ASN A 146 -6.54 -6.72 -2.39
N PHE A 147 -6.60 -6.84 -3.71
CA PHE A 147 -7.09 -8.01 -4.41
C PHE A 147 -6.03 -8.45 -5.41
N ALA A 148 -5.57 -9.70 -5.30
CA ALA A 148 -4.52 -10.22 -6.17
C ALA A 148 -4.93 -11.52 -6.83
N MET A 149 -4.49 -11.67 -8.08
CA MET A 149 -4.60 -12.90 -8.85
C MET A 149 -3.21 -13.26 -9.38
N GLY A 150 -2.88 -14.55 -9.37
CA GLY A 150 -1.56 -14.97 -9.79
C GLY A 150 -1.48 -16.45 -10.09
N LYS A 151 -0.24 -16.92 -10.26
CA LYS A 151 0.08 -18.33 -10.47
C LYS A 151 1.23 -18.73 -9.56
N ARG A 152 1.09 -19.88 -8.94
CA ARG A 152 2.13 -20.54 -8.15
C ARG A 152 2.94 -21.47 -9.07
N PHE A 153 4.26 -21.41 -8.97
CA PHE A 153 5.21 -22.25 -9.70
C PHE A 153 5.84 -23.30 -8.79
#